data_15ecca2dda035054529c8b22bc7e01f8
#
_entry.id   15ecca2dda035054529c8b22bc7e01f8
#
_cell.length_a   1.000
_cell.length_b   1.000
_cell.length_c   1.000
_cell.angle_alpha   90.00
_cell.angle_beta   90.00
_cell.angle_gamma   90.00
#
_symmetry.space_group_name_H-M   'P 1'
#
loop_
_entity.id
_entity.type
_entity.pdbx_description
1 polymer ?
#
loop_
_entity_poly.entity_id
_entity_poly.type
_entity_poly.pdbx_seq_one_letter_code
_entity_poly.pdbx_strand_id
1 'polypeptide(L)'
;MLVPNHSEFGLPERIRKDQGCSSQRETTAAVYIGYSAEIIPVDIYDTLYRHKEENIYLNTDTHWSSLGAYYAYETFCEVADVPAVSLSNLTKTSIPNYTGYLYTATGESCLSEHSDTLDVYDIPGTFTVKLSTDGETFQEMDSINSPYTESGYSVFIWGDNPCMQIQNTDSHTGRKLLFVKDSYGNAMAPFLAASFDEVHVIDFRSFPWNLPDYCTEHGITDVLFFNSEMTAHTAFQIDAMNALFD
;
A
#
# COMPACT_ATOMS: atom_id res chain seq x y z
N MET A 1 9.55 -4.10 -1.15
CA MET A 1 9.39 -2.99 -0.16
C MET A 1 8.76 -3.56 1.10
N LEU A 2 9.35 -3.32 2.26
CA LEU A 2 8.75 -3.65 3.56
C LEU A 2 8.36 -2.35 4.27
N VAL A 3 7.16 -2.32 4.85
CA VAL A 3 6.60 -1.13 5.50
C VAL A 3 6.62 -1.32 7.01
N PRO A 4 7.37 -0.49 7.74
CA PRO A 4 7.32 -0.50 9.20
C PRO A 4 5.91 -0.19 9.72
N ASN A 5 5.54 -0.85 10.82
CA ASN A 5 4.25 -0.60 11.48
C ASN A 5 4.32 0.66 12.36
N HIS A 6 3.17 1.23 12.71
CA HIS A 6 3.07 2.40 13.60
C HIS A 6 3.85 2.22 14.91
N SER A 7 3.88 1.01 15.46
CA SER A 7 4.61 0.71 16.71
C SER A 7 6.11 1.03 16.66
N GLU A 8 6.72 1.05 15.48
CA GLU A 8 8.15 1.39 15.34
C GLU A 8 8.44 2.87 15.63
N PHE A 9 7.54 3.76 15.24
CA PHE A 9 7.72 5.21 15.38
C PHE A 9 6.86 5.80 16.50
N GLY A 10 5.64 5.29 16.69
CA GLY A 10 4.68 5.85 17.63
C GLY A 10 4.83 5.37 19.08
N LEU A 11 5.42 4.18 19.32
CA LEU A 11 5.61 3.69 20.68
C LEU A 11 6.92 4.21 21.29
N PRO A 12 6.88 4.70 22.55
CA PRO A 12 8.10 5.03 23.28
C PRO A 12 9.08 3.85 23.35
N GLU A 13 10.38 4.12 23.18
CA GLU A 13 11.43 3.09 23.15
C GLU A 13 11.39 2.15 24.37
N ARG A 14 11.08 2.71 25.57
CA ARG A 14 10.94 1.90 26.79
C ARG A 14 9.85 0.81 26.66
N ILE A 15 8.72 1.14 26.02
CA ILE A 15 7.62 0.18 25.82
C ILE A 15 8.03 -0.90 24.83
N ARG A 16 8.66 -0.53 23.73
CA ARG A 16 9.15 -1.51 22.73
C ARG A 16 10.15 -2.48 23.34
N LYS A 17 11.09 -2.00 24.15
CA LYS A 17 12.06 -2.84 24.86
C LYS A 17 11.40 -3.76 25.89
N ASP A 18 10.48 -3.24 26.68
CA ASP A 18 9.78 -4.00 27.71
C ASP A 18 8.89 -5.13 27.12
N GLN A 19 8.37 -4.92 25.91
CA GLN A 19 7.59 -5.92 25.17
C GLN A 19 8.46 -6.91 24.38
N GLY A 20 9.78 -6.76 24.40
CA GLY A 20 10.70 -7.63 23.66
C GLY A 20 10.59 -7.45 22.13
N CYS A 21 10.14 -6.30 21.66
CA CYS A 21 10.02 -6.01 20.23
C CYS A 21 11.40 -5.88 19.59
N SER A 22 11.60 -6.54 18.46
CA SER A 22 12.76 -6.33 17.59
C SER A 22 12.67 -4.98 16.88
N SER A 23 13.81 -4.41 16.51
CA SER A 23 13.84 -3.24 15.64
C SER A 23 13.39 -3.63 14.22
N GLN A 24 12.35 -3.00 13.72
CA GLN A 24 11.88 -3.25 12.35
C GLN A 24 12.90 -2.77 11.31
N ARG A 25 13.72 -1.79 11.66
CA ARG A 25 14.86 -1.38 10.82
C ARG A 25 15.88 -2.51 10.64
N GLU A 26 16.25 -3.16 11.74
CA GLU A 26 17.22 -4.27 11.68
C GLU A 26 16.64 -5.47 10.95
N THR A 27 15.38 -5.75 11.14
CA THR A 27 14.67 -6.85 10.49
C THR A 27 14.58 -6.61 8.97
N THR A 28 14.14 -5.44 8.55
CA THR A 28 14.09 -5.04 7.14
C THR A 28 15.48 -5.13 6.49
N ALA A 29 16.51 -4.60 7.16
CA ALA A 29 17.88 -4.68 6.66
C ALA A 29 18.35 -6.13 6.51
N ALA A 30 18.04 -7.01 7.45
CA ALA A 30 18.38 -8.43 7.37
C ALA A 30 17.71 -9.14 6.19
N VAL A 31 16.44 -8.81 5.90
CA VAL A 31 15.72 -9.34 4.73
C VAL A 31 16.39 -8.87 3.43
N TYR A 32 16.72 -7.58 3.33
CA TYR A 32 17.31 -7.00 2.12
C TYR A 32 18.73 -7.55 1.83
N ILE A 33 19.51 -7.88 2.87
CA ILE A 33 20.81 -8.56 2.69
C ILE A 33 20.63 -9.94 2.02
N GLY A 34 19.49 -10.60 2.26
CA GLY A 34 19.17 -11.91 1.68
C GLY A 34 18.71 -11.87 0.22
N TYR A 35 18.48 -10.70 -0.37
CA TYR A 35 18.00 -10.59 -1.75
C TYR A 35 19.09 -10.97 -2.76
N SER A 36 18.66 -11.57 -3.88
CA SER A 36 19.54 -11.75 -5.03
C SER A 36 19.89 -10.39 -5.65
N ALA A 37 20.99 -10.33 -6.39
CA ALA A 37 21.45 -9.10 -7.05
C ALA A 37 20.45 -8.56 -8.11
N GLU A 38 19.48 -9.35 -8.50
CA GLU A 38 18.44 -8.99 -9.46
C GLU A 38 17.26 -8.27 -8.83
N ILE A 39 17.11 -8.34 -7.49
CA ILE A 39 16.04 -7.70 -6.75
C ILE A 39 16.53 -6.36 -6.18
N ILE A 40 15.86 -5.30 -6.52
CA ILE A 40 16.18 -3.94 -6.04
C ILE A 40 15.40 -3.69 -4.75
N PRO A 41 16.05 -3.55 -3.59
CA PRO A 41 15.37 -3.21 -2.35
C PRO A 41 14.86 -1.76 -2.41
N VAL A 42 13.62 -1.54 -2.01
CA VAL A 42 13.06 -0.20 -1.81
C VAL A 42 12.95 0.02 -0.31
N ASP A 43 13.93 0.71 0.27
CA ASP A 43 13.99 1.01 1.69
C ASP A 43 13.36 2.37 1.98
N ILE A 44 12.22 2.33 2.66
CA ILE A 44 11.43 3.51 3.02
C ILE A 44 11.59 3.92 4.50
N TYR A 45 12.40 3.16 5.27
CA TYR A 45 12.49 3.38 6.71
C TYR A 45 12.96 4.80 7.06
N ASP A 46 14.07 5.24 6.48
CA ASP A 46 14.64 6.56 6.78
C ASP A 46 13.73 7.70 6.29
N THR A 47 12.97 7.48 5.23
CA THR A 47 11.95 8.44 4.75
C THR A 47 10.82 8.58 5.77
N LEU A 48 10.21 7.48 6.19
CA LEU A 48 9.14 7.52 7.20
C LEU A 48 9.66 8.04 8.55
N TYR A 49 10.89 7.69 8.95
CA TYR A 49 11.49 8.18 10.18
C TYR A 49 11.67 9.71 10.19
N ARG A 50 12.03 10.31 9.06
CA ARG A 50 12.13 11.79 8.92
C ARG A 50 10.79 12.50 9.08
N HIS A 51 9.71 11.84 8.71
CA HIS A 51 8.34 12.37 8.76
C HIS A 51 7.51 11.85 9.94
N LYS A 52 8.12 11.16 10.91
CA LYS A 52 7.42 10.49 12.01
C LYS A 52 6.63 11.40 12.96
N GLU A 53 6.90 12.71 12.96
CA GLU A 53 6.16 13.71 13.73
C GLU A 53 4.91 14.22 12.97
N GLU A 54 4.73 13.81 11.72
CA GLU A 54 3.55 14.07 10.91
C GLU A 54 2.55 12.94 11.07
N ASN A 55 1.30 13.17 10.63
CA ASN A 55 0.26 12.15 10.69
C ASN A 55 0.45 11.09 9.58
N ILE A 56 1.57 10.38 9.60
CA ILE A 56 1.89 9.33 8.62
C ILE A 56 1.27 7.97 8.96
N TYR A 57 0.74 7.81 10.18
CA TYR A 57 -0.03 6.64 10.62
C TYR A 57 -1.36 7.06 11.23
N LEU A 58 -2.36 6.18 11.14
CA LEU A 58 -3.65 6.34 11.80
C LEU A 58 -3.52 5.87 13.26
N ASN A 59 -4.16 6.58 14.18
CA ASN A 59 -4.10 6.25 15.62
C ASN A 59 -5.09 5.15 16.00
N THR A 60 -6.21 5.07 15.29
CA THR A 60 -7.30 4.14 15.57
C THR A 60 -7.32 2.92 14.65
N ASP A 61 -6.35 2.84 13.73
CA ASP A 61 -6.20 1.77 12.75
C ASP A 61 -4.79 1.17 12.81
N THR A 62 -4.63 -0.02 12.20
CA THR A 62 -3.31 -0.64 12.03
C THR A 62 -2.53 -0.05 10.87
N HIS A 63 -3.19 0.67 9.98
CA HIS A 63 -2.62 1.18 8.74
C HIS A 63 -1.93 2.54 8.91
N TRP A 64 -1.09 2.85 7.96
CA TRP A 64 -0.62 4.21 7.74
C TRP A 64 -1.71 5.10 7.15
N SER A 65 -1.45 6.40 7.14
CA SER A 65 -2.28 7.38 6.43
C SER A 65 -1.90 7.46 4.96
N SER A 66 -2.71 8.14 4.14
CA SER A 66 -2.34 8.46 2.76
C SER A 66 -1.04 9.27 2.65
N LEU A 67 -0.73 10.09 3.66
CA LEU A 67 0.51 10.86 3.67
C LEU A 67 1.73 9.94 3.84
N GLY A 68 1.64 8.95 4.74
CA GLY A 68 2.69 7.93 4.88
C GLY A 68 2.88 7.11 3.59
N ALA A 69 1.76 6.71 2.97
CA ALA A 69 1.77 6.02 1.70
C ALA A 69 2.37 6.87 0.57
N TYR A 70 2.11 8.17 0.56
CA TYR A 70 2.69 9.10 -0.42
C TYR A 70 4.21 9.19 -0.29
N TYR A 71 4.77 9.30 0.91
CA TYR A 71 6.23 9.33 1.09
C TYR A 71 6.91 8.03 0.66
N ALA A 72 6.25 6.90 0.87
CA ALA A 72 6.75 5.61 0.36
C ALA A 72 6.69 5.54 -1.17
N TYR A 73 5.63 6.07 -1.78
CA TYR A 73 5.49 6.19 -3.22
C TYR A 73 6.60 7.06 -3.84
N GLU A 74 6.90 8.24 -3.25
CA GLU A 74 8.00 9.09 -3.73
C GLU A 74 9.34 8.34 -3.71
N THR A 75 9.63 7.63 -2.60
CA THR A 75 10.85 6.80 -2.49
C THR A 75 10.87 5.69 -3.54
N PHE A 76 9.75 5.04 -3.79
CA PHE A 76 9.64 4.03 -4.84
C PHE A 76 9.89 4.61 -6.23
N CYS A 77 9.29 5.76 -6.55
CA CYS A 77 9.49 6.43 -7.84
C CYS A 77 10.96 6.81 -8.08
N GLU A 78 11.67 7.27 -7.03
CA GLU A 78 13.10 7.55 -7.12
C GLU A 78 13.90 6.28 -7.45
N VAL A 79 13.62 5.16 -6.77
CA VAL A 79 14.32 3.88 -7.01
C VAL A 79 13.97 3.30 -8.39
N ALA A 80 12.72 3.44 -8.82
CA ALA A 80 12.22 2.94 -10.10
C ALA A 80 12.58 3.84 -11.28
N ASP A 81 13.15 5.02 -11.04
CA ASP A 81 13.46 6.04 -12.05
C ASP A 81 12.20 6.44 -12.88
N VAL A 82 11.11 6.73 -12.17
CA VAL A 82 9.86 7.27 -12.74
C VAL A 82 9.49 8.57 -12.05
N PRO A 83 8.83 9.51 -12.75
CA PRO A 83 8.41 10.76 -12.13
C PRO A 83 7.30 10.52 -11.09
N ALA A 84 7.48 11.07 -9.89
CA ALA A 84 6.42 11.13 -8.90
C ALA A 84 5.51 12.35 -9.11
N VAL A 85 4.20 12.18 -8.90
CA VAL A 85 3.28 13.33 -8.84
C VAL A 85 3.52 14.10 -7.55
N SER A 86 3.63 15.44 -7.65
CA SER A 86 3.81 16.26 -6.45
C SER A 86 2.53 16.33 -5.62
N LEU A 87 2.66 16.19 -4.30
CA LEU A 87 1.53 16.29 -3.35
C LEU A 87 0.77 17.62 -3.51
N SER A 88 1.48 18.70 -3.87
CA SER A 88 0.87 20.02 -4.10
C SER A 88 -0.07 20.08 -5.32
N ASN A 89 0.01 19.10 -6.21
CA ASN A 89 -0.84 19.00 -7.40
C ASN A 89 -2.08 18.11 -7.17
N LEU A 90 -2.21 17.52 -5.97
CA LEU A 90 -3.30 16.63 -5.63
C LEU A 90 -4.41 17.38 -4.90
N THR A 91 -5.65 17.05 -5.22
CA THR A 91 -6.80 17.49 -4.45
C THR A 91 -7.06 16.49 -3.32
N LYS A 92 -7.30 17.01 -2.12
CA LYS A 92 -7.50 16.18 -0.94
C LYS A 92 -8.94 16.28 -0.45
N THR A 93 -9.58 15.13 -0.26
CA THR A 93 -10.85 15.00 0.46
C THR A 93 -10.56 14.41 1.84
N SER A 94 -11.05 15.10 2.89
CA SER A 94 -10.84 14.67 4.29
C SER A 94 -12.14 14.11 4.87
N ILE A 95 -12.08 12.89 5.38
CA ILE A 95 -13.20 12.18 6.04
C ILE A 95 -12.96 12.25 7.54
N PRO A 96 -13.68 13.12 8.29
CA PRO A 96 -13.47 13.28 9.72
C PRO A 96 -14.12 12.16 10.53
N ASN A 97 -13.72 12.05 11.79
CA ASN A 97 -14.27 11.10 12.78
C ASN A 97 -14.10 9.64 12.37
N TYR A 98 -13.04 9.33 11.66
CA TYR A 98 -12.71 7.96 11.30
C TYR A 98 -12.24 7.18 12.54
N THR A 99 -12.83 6.01 12.77
CA THR A 99 -12.36 5.02 13.75
C THR A 99 -12.09 3.71 13.03
N GLY A 100 -10.84 3.27 13.09
CA GLY A 100 -10.36 2.12 12.32
C GLY A 100 -10.45 0.78 13.05
N TYR A 101 -9.66 -0.17 12.54
CA TYR A 101 -9.68 -1.56 13.01
C TYR A 101 -9.31 -1.71 14.50
N LEU A 102 -8.37 -0.93 15.02
CA LEU A 102 -7.99 -1.03 16.43
C LEU A 102 -9.18 -0.72 17.36
N TYR A 103 -9.98 0.28 17.01
CA TYR A 103 -11.21 0.57 17.74
C TYR A 103 -12.24 -0.57 17.62
N THR A 104 -12.46 -1.06 16.41
CA THR A 104 -13.42 -2.14 16.15
C THR A 104 -13.03 -3.44 16.88
N ALA A 105 -11.73 -3.74 16.92
CA ALA A 105 -11.21 -4.96 17.54
C ALA A 105 -11.18 -4.91 19.07
N THR A 106 -10.97 -3.73 19.67
CA THR A 106 -10.76 -3.58 21.11
C THR A 106 -11.96 -3.01 21.86
N GLY A 107 -12.75 -2.15 21.19
CA GLY A 107 -13.86 -1.42 21.81
C GLY A 107 -13.41 -0.34 22.81
N GLU A 108 -12.11 0.02 22.83
CA GLU A 108 -11.56 0.98 23.78
C GLU A 108 -12.06 2.41 23.49
N SER A 109 -12.76 3.00 24.45
CA SER A 109 -13.40 4.33 24.26
C SER A 109 -12.40 5.46 23.95
N CYS A 110 -11.18 5.36 24.50
CA CYS A 110 -10.14 6.36 24.21
C CYS A 110 -9.81 6.47 22.71
N LEU A 111 -9.97 5.40 21.94
CA LEU A 111 -9.77 5.44 20.49
C LEU A 111 -10.87 6.22 19.77
N SER A 112 -12.13 6.09 20.23
CA SER A 112 -13.23 6.89 19.64
C SER A 112 -13.22 8.36 20.08
N GLU A 113 -12.67 8.65 21.27
CA GLU A 113 -12.47 10.04 21.73
C GLU A 113 -11.36 10.77 20.96
N HIS A 114 -10.45 10.01 20.35
CA HIS A 114 -9.31 10.50 19.56
C HIS A 114 -9.34 9.96 18.12
N SER A 115 -10.55 10.03 17.50
CA SER A 115 -10.74 9.59 16.11
C SER A 115 -9.79 10.27 15.14
N ASP A 116 -9.46 9.57 14.06
CA ASP A 116 -8.62 10.07 12.99
C ASP A 116 -9.41 10.91 11.97
N THR A 117 -8.67 11.57 11.10
CA THR A 117 -9.18 12.07 9.83
C THR A 117 -8.54 11.23 8.72
N LEU A 118 -9.37 10.57 7.92
CA LEU A 118 -8.90 9.80 6.78
C LEU A 118 -8.84 10.72 5.55
N ASP A 119 -7.63 11.05 5.12
CA ASP A 119 -7.41 11.86 3.93
C ASP A 119 -7.33 10.96 2.68
N VAL A 120 -8.03 11.34 1.64
CA VAL A 120 -8.03 10.67 0.33
C VAL A 120 -7.59 11.68 -0.71
N TYR A 121 -6.59 11.32 -1.52
CA TYR A 121 -6.09 12.18 -2.59
C TYR A 121 -6.65 11.76 -3.93
N ASP A 122 -7.16 12.73 -4.68
CA ASP A 122 -7.57 12.55 -6.07
C ASP A 122 -6.36 12.72 -6.97
N ILE A 123 -6.11 11.70 -7.78
CA ILE A 123 -4.99 11.66 -8.72
C ILE A 123 -5.44 12.35 -10.02
N PRO A 124 -4.72 13.38 -10.50
CA PRO A 124 -5.05 14.03 -11.75
C PRO A 124 -4.75 13.12 -12.94
N GLY A 125 -5.64 13.11 -13.92
CA GLY A 125 -5.48 12.32 -15.15
C GLY A 125 -6.77 11.65 -15.60
N THR A 126 -6.69 10.96 -16.72
CA THR A 126 -7.80 10.20 -17.29
C THR A 126 -7.51 8.70 -17.13
N PHE A 127 -8.36 8.03 -16.37
CA PHE A 127 -8.14 6.63 -16.02
C PHE A 127 -9.30 5.75 -16.50
N THR A 128 -8.94 4.56 -17.00
CA THR A 128 -9.88 3.44 -17.13
C THR A 128 -9.58 2.47 -15.99
N VAL A 129 -10.59 2.16 -15.20
CA VAL A 129 -10.45 1.30 -14.01
C VAL A 129 -11.32 0.07 -14.14
N LYS A 130 -10.73 -1.10 -13.92
CA LYS A 130 -11.43 -2.39 -13.90
C LYS A 130 -11.13 -3.11 -12.60
N LEU A 131 -12.16 -3.59 -11.94
CA LEU A 131 -12.09 -4.30 -10.66
C LEU A 131 -12.63 -5.72 -10.81
N SER A 132 -11.89 -6.69 -10.28
CA SER A 132 -12.35 -8.04 -10.07
C SER A 132 -12.49 -8.32 -8.59
N THR A 133 -13.68 -8.70 -8.14
CA THR A 133 -13.98 -9.06 -6.73
C THR A 133 -14.03 -10.57 -6.51
N ASP A 134 -14.09 -11.34 -7.59
CA ASP A 134 -14.20 -12.81 -7.58
C ASP A 134 -12.96 -13.51 -8.16
N GLY A 135 -12.02 -12.74 -8.74
CA GLY A 135 -10.84 -13.26 -9.42
C GLY A 135 -11.13 -13.80 -10.84
N GLU A 136 -12.37 -13.69 -11.36
CA GLU A 136 -12.75 -14.24 -12.67
C GLU A 136 -13.28 -13.16 -13.61
N THR A 137 -14.12 -12.26 -13.10
CA THR A 137 -14.80 -11.24 -13.90
C THR A 137 -14.35 -9.84 -13.54
N PHE A 138 -14.24 -8.95 -14.54
CA PHE A 138 -13.89 -7.55 -14.34
C PHE A 138 -15.09 -6.65 -14.60
N GLN A 139 -15.31 -5.71 -13.70
CA GLN A 139 -16.28 -4.64 -13.81
C GLN A 139 -15.59 -3.29 -14.01
N GLU A 140 -16.13 -2.44 -14.86
CA GLU A 140 -15.64 -1.06 -15.00
C GLU A 140 -16.09 -0.22 -13.80
N MET A 141 -15.16 0.57 -13.28
CA MET A 141 -15.37 1.45 -12.13
C MET A 141 -15.22 2.90 -12.56
N ASP A 142 -16.01 3.79 -11.98
CA ASP A 142 -16.00 5.21 -12.32
C ASP A 142 -14.78 5.97 -11.76
N SER A 143 -14.06 5.37 -10.81
CA SER A 143 -12.93 6.01 -10.12
C SER A 143 -11.94 4.99 -9.54
N ILE A 144 -10.70 5.40 -9.29
CA ILE A 144 -9.67 4.58 -8.62
C ILE A 144 -10.09 4.31 -7.18
N ASN A 145 -10.47 5.35 -6.45
CA ASN A 145 -10.96 5.23 -5.08
C ASN A 145 -12.48 5.12 -5.05
N SER A 146 -13.01 4.45 -4.04
CA SER A 146 -14.46 4.38 -3.81
C SER A 146 -15.02 5.77 -3.46
N PRO A 147 -16.15 6.18 -4.02
CA PRO A 147 -16.83 7.41 -3.61
C PRO A 147 -17.56 7.27 -2.25
N TYR A 148 -17.66 6.05 -1.71
CA TYR A 148 -18.38 5.76 -0.47
C TYR A 148 -17.48 6.00 0.74
N THR A 149 -17.55 7.20 1.31
CA THR A 149 -16.70 7.61 2.44
C THR A 149 -16.95 6.83 3.73
N GLU A 150 -18.13 6.24 3.87
CA GLU A 150 -18.51 5.35 4.98
C GLU A 150 -17.81 3.99 4.95
N SER A 151 -17.14 3.65 3.85
CA SER A 151 -16.41 2.38 3.70
C SER A 151 -15.13 2.32 4.54
N GLY A 152 -14.79 3.37 5.29
CA GLY A 152 -13.58 3.43 6.08
C GLY A 152 -12.32 3.31 5.21
N TYR A 153 -11.33 2.51 5.64
CA TYR A 153 -10.09 2.34 4.88
C TYR A 153 -10.30 1.70 3.50
N SER A 154 -11.43 1.02 3.29
CA SER A 154 -11.80 0.48 1.98
C SER A 154 -12.20 1.57 0.95
N VAL A 155 -12.16 2.84 1.32
CA VAL A 155 -12.26 3.95 0.36
C VAL A 155 -11.11 3.88 -0.67
N PHE A 156 -9.92 3.43 -0.27
CA PHE A 156 -8.81 3.24 -1.18
C PHE A 156 -9.03 2.01 -2.04
N ILE A 157 -8.98 2.20 -3.36
CA ILE A 157 -9.07 1.13 -4.38
C ILE A 157 -10.22 0.14 -4.16
N TRP A 158 -11.33 0.58 -3.55
CA TRP A 158 -12.48 -0.25 -3.22
C TRP A 158 -12.19 -1.40 -2.25
N GLY A 159 -11.10 -1.29 -1.47
CA GLY A 159 -10.69 -2.27 -0.47
C GLY A 159 -9.79 -3.39 -0.99
N ASP A 160 -9.76 -4.50 -0.26
CA ASP A 160 -8.96 -5.67 -0.63
C ASP A 160 -9.70 -6.51 -1.65
N ASN A 161 -9.23 -6.51 -2.89
CA ASN A 161 -9.81 -7.26 -4.00
C ASN A 161 -8.73 -8.08 -4.70
N PRO A 162 -9.09 -9.21 -5.33
CA PRO A 162 -8.14 -10.05 -6.06
C PRO A 162 -7.32 -9.28 -7.08
N CYS A 163 -7.95 -8.43 -7.88
CA CYS A 163 -7.26 -7.66 -8.90
C CYS A 163 -7.99 -6.36 -9.25
N MET A 164 -7.22 -5.27 -9.38
CA MET A 164 -7.67 -4.03 -9.98
C MET A 164 -6.68 -3.65 -11.09
N GLN A 165 -7.19 -3.28 -12.24
CA GLN A 165 -6.41 -2.78 -13.38
C GLN A 165 -6.73 -1.30 -13.58
N ILE A 166 -5.70 -0.46 -13.57
CA ILE A 166 -5.81 0.99 -13.73
C ILE A 166 -4.96 1.39 -14.94
N GLN A 167 -5.61 1.84 -15.99
CA GLN A 167 -4.93 2.36 -17.18
C GLN A 167 -4.95 3.89 -17.15
N ASN A 168 -3.77 4.51 -17.21
CA ASN A 168 -3.60 5.95 -17.34
C ASN A 168 -3.48 6.30 -18.82
N THR A 169 -4.52 6.89 -19.40
CA THR A 169 -4.56 7.23 -20.83
C THR A 169 -3.72 8.47 -21.18
N ASP A 170 -3.30 9.24 -20.18
CA ASP A 170 -2.47 10.44 -20.36
C ASP A 170 -0.97 10.12 -20.22
N SER A 171 -0.61 8.92 -19.73
CA SER A 171 0.78 8.47 -19.56
C SER A 171 1.27 7.70 -20.78
N HIS A 172 2.55 7.88 -21.11
CA HIS A 172 3.22 7.21 -22.23
C HIS A 172 4.67 6.85 -21.87
N THR A 173 4.88 6.28 -20.70
CA THR A 173 6.19 5.86 -20.20
C THR A 173 6.67 4.56 -20.84
N GLY A 174 5.77 3.79 -21.44
CA GLY A 174 6.01 2.42 -21.91
C GLY A 174 6.10 1.41 -20.76
N ARG A 175 5.76 1.81 -19.52
CA ARG A 175 5.92 0.97 -18.32
C ARG A 175 4.58 0.56 -17.73
N LYS A 176 4.50 -0.73 -17.39
CA LYS A 176 3.34 -1.35 -16.73
C LYS A 176 3.77 -2.00 -15.43
N LEU A 177 3.17 -1.58 -14.34
CA LEU A 177 3.48 -2.05 -12.99
C LEU A 177 2.50 -3.12 -12.53
N LEU A 178 3.03 -4.24 -12.02
CA LEU A 178 2.29 -5.15 -11.17
C LEU A 178 2.62 -4.85 -9.70
N PHE A 179 1.63 -4.45 -8.94
CA PHE A 179 1.73 -4.11 -7.53
C PHE A 179 1.12 -5.23 -6.68
N VAL A 180 1.98 -6.07 -6.11
CA VAL A 180 1.62 -7.21 -5.23
C VAL A 180 1.61 -6.72 -3.80
N LYS A 181 0.45 -6.66 -3.15
CA LYS A 181 0.29 -5.94 -1.89
C LYS A 181 -0.55 -6.69 -0.84
N ASP A 182 -0.38 -6.31 0.43
CA ASP A 182 -1.38 -6.45 1.48
C ASP A 182 -2.20 -5.15 1.61
N SER A 183 -3.10 -5.07 2.61
CA SER A 183 -4.00 -3.91 2.80
C SER A 183 -3.29 -2.56 3.00
N TYR A 184 -2.03 -2.55 3.44
CA TYR A 184 -1.24 -1.32 3.52
C TYR A 184 -1.07 -0.67 2.14
N GLY A 185 -0.94 -1.49 1.08
CA GLY A 185 -0.79 -1.02 -0.29
C GLY A 185 -2.01 -0.26 -0.82
N ASN A 186 -3.20 -0.42 -0.21
CA ASN A 186 -4.41 0.22 -0.70
C ASN A 186 -4.28 1.74 -0.82
N ALA A 187 -3.70 2.40 0.18
CA ALA A 187 -3.51 3.85 0.16
C ALA A 187 -2.38 4.31 -0.77
N MET A 188 -1.45 3.42 -1.16
CA MET A 188 -0.35 3.74 -2.08
C MET A 188 -0.75 3.56 -3.55
N ALA A 189 -1.61 2.59 -3.85
CA ALA A 189 -1.98 2.23 -5.21
C ALA A 189 -2.48 3.39 -6.08
N PRO A 190 -3.30 4.34 -5.59
CA PRO A 190 -3.74 5.47 -6.38
C PRO A 190 -2.58 6.34 -6.90
N PHE A 191 -1.56 6.57 -6.08
CA PHE A 191 -0.41 7.37 -6.48
C PHE A 191 0.40 6.71 -7.59
N LEU A 192 0.55 5.38 -7.56
CA LEU A 192 1.26 4.62 -8.58
C LEU A 192 0.63 4.80 -9.97
N ALA A 193 -0.70 4.98 -10.04
CA ALA A 193 -1.41 5.20 -11.29
C ALA A 193 -0.99 6.49 -12.01
N ALA A 194 -0.41 7.47 -11.30
CA ALA A 194 0.10 8.70 -11.91
C ALA A 194 1.44 8.49 -12.65
N SER A 195 2.21 7.46 -12.30
CA SER A 195 3.61 7.28 -12.74
C SER A 195 3.80 6.20 -13.80
N PHE A 196 2.78 5.38 -14.08
CA PHE A 196 2.84 4.26 -15.03
C PHE A 196 1.72 4.37 -16.06
N ASP A 197 1.89 3.74 -17.22
CA ASP A 197 0.84 3.65 -18.23
C ASP A 197 -0.29 2.72 -17.78
N GLU A 198 0.07 1.71 -17.02
CA GLU A 198 -0.87 0.74 -16.48
C GLU A 198 -0.37 0.22 -15.11
N VAL A 199 -1.28 0.10 -14.16
CA VAL A 199 -1.00 -0.48 -12.85
C VAL A 199 -2.00 -1.59 -12.57
N HIS A 200 -1.50 -2.80 -12.40
CA HIS A 200 -2.27 -3.95 -11.93
C HIS A 200 -2.02 -4.11 -10.44
N VAL A 201 -3.03 -3.88 -9.63
CA VAL A 201 -2.97 -4.04 -8.16
C VAL A 201 -3.55 -5.40 -7.82
N ILE A 202 -2.77 -6.26 -7.18
CA ILE A 202 -3.23 -7.57 -6.76
C ILE A 202 -3.07 -7.77 -5.25
N ASP A 203 -4.07 -8.37 -4.64
CA ASP A 203 -3.97 -8.87 -3.28
C ASP A 203 -3.57 -10.34 -3.34
N PHE A 204 -2.33 -10.64 -2.96
CA PHE A 204 -1.77 -11.99 -3.07
C PHE A 204 -2.55 -13.04 -2.27
N ARG A 205 -3.39 -12.63 -1.30
CA ARG A 205 -4.20 -13.52 -0.47
C ARG A 205 -5.42 -14.09 -1.22
N SER A 206 -5.83 -13.44 -2.29
CA SER A 206 -7.04 -13.79 -3.06
C SER A 206 -6.82 -13.81 -4.57
N PHE A 207 -5.60 -13.50 -5.05
CA PHE A 207 -5.26 -13.53 -6.47
C PHE A 207 -5.18 -14.97 -6.97
N PRO A 208 -5.98 -15.37 -7.99
CA PRO A 208 -6.17 -16.79 -8.30
C PRO A 208 -5.25 -17.32 -9.42
N TRP A 209 -4.47 -16.44 -10.08
CA TRP A 209 -3.67 -16.82 -11.24
C TRP A 209 -2.17 -16.97 -10.91
N ASN A 210 -1.45 -17.77 -11.74
CA ASN A 210 0.01 -17.83 -11.69
C ASN A 210 0.60 -16.46 -12.07
N LEU A 211 1.48 -15.91 -11.23
CA LEU A 211 2.02 -14.56 -11.38
C LEU A 211 2.91 -14.39 -12.61
N PRO A 212 3.87 -15.27 -12.90
CA PRO A 212 4.69 -15.24 -14.12
C PRO A 212 3.87 -15.26 -15.41
N ASP A 213 2.83 -16.11 -15.48
CA ASP A 213 1.95 -16.20 -16.64
C ASP A 213 1.15 -14.92 -16.81
N TYR A 214 0.61 -14.39 -15.72
CA TYR A 214 -0.10 -13.11 -15.70
C TYR A 214 0.79 -11.94 -16.18
N CYS A 215 2.03 -11.87 -15.70
CA CYS A 215 2.99 -10.85 -16.14
C CYS A 215 3.24 -10.93 -17.65
N THR A 216 3.39 -12.14 -18.17
CA THR A 216 3.64 -12.37 -19.60
C THR A 216 2.43 -11.98 -20.44
N GLU A 217 1.23 -12.38 -20.05
CA GLU A 217 -0.02 -12.11 -20.77
C GLU A 217 -0.31 -10.61 -20.85
N HIS A 218 -0.08 -9.87 -19.76
CA HIS A 218 -0.36 -8.44 -19.69
C HIS A 218 0.82 -7.54 -20.10
N GLY A 219 1.99 -8.12 -20.40
CA GLY A 219 3.18 -7.37 -20.78
C GLY A 219 3.70 -6.47 -19.65
N ILE A 220 3.65 -6.97 -18.42
CA ILE A 220 4.16 -6.26 -17.23
C ILE A 220 5.67 -6.05 -17.39
N THR A 221 6.12 -4.83 -17.12
CA THR A 221 7.53 -4.44 -17.20
C THR A 221 8.20 -4.36 -15.84
N ASP A 222 7.42 -4.10 -14.79
CA ASP A 222 7.87 -3.86 -13.44
C ASP A 222 6.99 -4.60 -12.44
N VAL A 223 7.61 -5.20 -11.42
CA VAL A 223 6.88 -5.87 -10.33
C VAL A 223 7.35 -5.29 -9.00
N LEU A 224 6.42 -4.79 -8.21
CA LEU A 224 6.65 -4.33 -6.85
C LEU A 224 5.99 -5.29 -5.85
N PHE A 225 6.78 -6.07 -5.13
CA PHE A 225 6.33 -6.78 -3.93
C PHE A 225 6.34 -5.83 -2.75
N PHE A 226 5.19 -5.69 -2.11
CA PHE A 226 4.94 -4.73 -1.05
C PHE A 226 4.20 -5.40 0.11
N ASN A 227 4.78 -5.33 1.30
CA ASN A 227 4.17 -5.92 2.48
C ASN A 227 4.44 -5.07 3.72
N SER A 228 3.49 -5.05 4.64
CA SER A 228 3.76 -4.61 6.00
C SER A 228 4.72 -5.59 6.69
N GLU A 229 5.49 -5.11 7.65
CA GLU A 229 6.36 -5.96 8.49
C GLU A 229 5.57 -7.10 9.14
N MET A 230 4.35 -6.85 9.57
CA MET A 230 3.49 -7.88 10.17
C MET A 230 3.19 -9.02 9.18
N THR A 231 2.87 -8.70 7.95
CA THR A 231 2.62 -9.67 6.88
C THR A 231 3.88 -10.48 6.56
N ALA A 232 5.02 -9.82 6.43
CA ALA A 232 6.29 -10.44 6.10
C ALA A 232 6.79 -11.42 7.21
N HIS A 233 6.27 -11.30 8.43
CA HIS A 233 6.59 -12.18 9.55
C HIS A 233 5.52 -13.26 9.84
N THR A 234 4.52 -13.38 8.99
CA THR A 234 3.40 -14.28 9.19
C THR A 234 3.45 -15.45 8.21
N ALA A 235 3.72 -16.66 8.71
CA ALA A 235 4.01 -17.85 7.87
C ALA A 235 2.92 -18.11 6.80
N PHE A 236 1.63 -18.08 7.16
CA PHE A 236 0.56 -18.34 6.19
C PHE A 236 0.47 -17.26 5.09
N GLN A 237 0.91 -16.03 5.36
CA GLN A 237 0.98 -14.96 4.36
C GLN A 237 2.14 -15.20 3.38
N ILE A 238 3.27 -15.68 3.92
CA ILE A 238 4.42 -16.08 3.09
C ILE A 238 4.05 -17.27 2.19
N ASP A 239 3.32 -18.26 2.74
CA ASP A 239 2.84 -19.39 1.96
C ASP A 239 1.89 -18.95 0.83
N ALA A 240 1.00 -17.98 1.10
CA ALA A 240 0.12 -17.42 0.10
C ALA A 240 0.88 -16.67 -1.02
N MET A 241 1.96 -15.93 -0.67
CA MET A 241 2.82 -15.31 -1.68
C MET A 241 3.58 -16.35 -2.51
N ASN A 242 4.06 -17.42 -1.89
CA ASN A 242 4.75 -18.50 -2.63
C ASN A 242 3.81 -19.20 -3.60
N ALA A 243 2.53 -19.39 -3.24
CA ALA A 243 1.52 -20.02 -4.09
C ALA A 243 1.25 -19.24 -5.39
N LEU A 244 1.63 -17.96 -5.48
CA LEU A 244 1.54 -17.19 -6.74
C LEU A 244 2.45 -17.74 -7.86
N PHE A 245 3.41 -18.59 -7.53
CA PHE A 245 4.40 -19.13 -8.47
C PHE A 245 4.17 -20.61 -8.80
N ASP A 246 3.12 -21.25 -8.25
CA ASP A 246 2.78 -22.67 -8.44
C ASP A 246 1.91 -22.93 -9.68
#